data_5f70ee235370562f4810dae0d21652bd
#
_entry.id   5f70ee235370562f4810dae0d21652bd
#
_cell.length_a   1.000
_cell.length_b   1.000
_cell.length_c   1.000
_cell.angle_alpha   90.00
_cell.angle_beta   90.00
_cell.angle_gamma   90.00
#
_symmetry.space_group_name_H-M   'P 1'
#
loop_
_entity.id
_entity.type
_entity.pdbx_description
1 polymer ?
#
loop_
_entity_poly.entity_id
_entity_poly.type
_entity_poly.pdbx_seq_one_letter_code
_entity_poly.pdbx_strand_id
1 'polypeptide(L)'
;IHLSQYKTSEKNGYIFVHFSKKSETDLNNISEDTPISNYELYENGFSHKDYVFEEVLVDFKCDWSRIIENHLDILHIFWVHGDTIPDKDVNKNVLVSFNQKININPSYIESIYYYKNDPTKEFIRIKYIPPGRILIYKGDPSSSRYLQVLDHIPLGNNKARVIVRHYRKFL
;
A
#
# COMPACT_ATOMS: atom_id res chain seq x y z
N ILE A 1 39.53 -10.73 -7.98
CA ILE A 1 38.09 -10.77 -8.25
C ILE A 1 37.47 -9.59 -7.47
N HIS A 2 36.97 -8.58 -8.18
CA HIS A 2 36.24 -7.49 -7.56
C HIS A 2 34.74 -7.84 -7.53
N LEU A 3 34.15 -7.83 -6.35
CA LEU A 3 32.71 -7.96 -6.19
C LEU A 3 32.06 -6.59 -6.29
N SER A 4 30.94 -6.50 -6.99
CA SER A 4 30.14 -5.28 -7.03
C SER A 4 29.54 -5.02 -5.65
N GLN A 5 29.66 -3.77 -5.19
CA GLN A 5 29.05 -3.32 -3.94
C GLN A 5 27.78 -2.52 -4.25
N TYR A 6 26.77 -2.68 -3.43
CA TYR A 6 25.52 -1.97 -3.56
C TYR A 6 25.18 -1.31 -2.22
N LYS A 7 24.67 -0.08 -2.28
CA LYS A 7 24.16 0.59 -1.08
C LYS A 7 22.88 -0.12 -0.62
N THR A 8 22.82 -0.44 0.66
CA THR A 8 21.67 -1.08 1.27
C THR A 8 21.14 -0.22 2.42
N SER A 9 19.85 -0.29 2.66
CA SER A 9 19.22 0.28 3.86
C SER A 9 18.16 -0.66 4.39
N GLU A 10 17.93 -0.64 5.69
CA GLU A 10 16.86 -1.38 6.34
C GLU A 10 15.79 -0.40 6.81
N LYS A 11 14.54 -0.67 6.45
CA LYS A 11 13.40 0.09 6.93
C LYS A 11 12.17 -0.83 7.05
N ASN A 12 11.55 -0.83 8.24
CA ASN A 12 10.30 -1.56 8.49
C ASN A 12 10.39 -3.08 8.23
N GLY A 13 11.56 -3.68 8.49
CA GLY A 13 11.81 -5.10 8.27
C GLY A 13 12.08 -5.48 6.82
N TYR A 14 12.26 -4.49 5.93
CA TYR A 14 12.71 -4.69 4.55
C TYR A 14 14.16 -4.25 4.39
N ILE A 15 14.89 -5.02 3.59
CA ILE A 15 16.22 -4.64 3.10
C ILE A 15 16.06 -4.09 1.68
N PHE A 16 16.38 -2.82 1.50
CA PHE A 16 16.37 -2.16 0.21
C PHE A 16 17.79 -2.17 -0.37
N VAL A 17 17.90 -2.51 -1.64
CA VAL A 17 19.15 -2.52 -2.38
C VAL A 17 19.06 -1.50 -3.50
N HIS A 18 20.00 -0.55 -3.53
CA HIS A 18 20.07 0.45 -4.58
C HIS A 18 21.00 -0.04 -5.71
N PHE A 19 20.40 -0.33 -6.87
CA PHE A 19 21.11 -0.72 -8.08
C PHE A 19 21.47 0.55 -8.88
N SER A 20 22.71 1.04 -8.72
CA SER A 20 23.23 2.14 -9.51
C SER A 20 24.32 1.63 -10.45
N LYS A 21 24.34 2.15 -11.69
CA LYS A 21 25.46 1.96 -12.62
C LYS A 21 26.60 2.97 -12.38
N LYS A 22 26.50 3.79 -11.36
CA LYS A 22 27.46 4.84 -11.05
C LYS A 22 28.69 4.28 -10.33
N SER A 23 29.82 5.01 -10.45
CA SER A 23 31.10 4.67 -9.83
C SER A 23 31.00 4.69 -8.28
N GLU A 24 31.97 4.05 -7.59
CA GLU A 24 32.07 4.02 -6.13
C GLU A 24 32.01 5.42 -5.48
N THR A 25 32.56 6.44 -6.16
CA THR A 25 32.53 7.84 -5.69
C THR A 25 31.09 8.42 -5.65
N ASP A 26 30.21 7.93 -6.52
CA ASP A 26 28.81 8.38 -6.53
C ASP A 26 27.94 7.70 -5.46
N LEU A 27 28.35 6.53 -4.96
CA LEU A 27 27.64 5.81 -3.90
C LEU A 27 27.67 6.55 -2.55
N ASN A 28 28.76 7.27 -2.29
CA ASN A 28 28.91 8.09 -1.08
C ASN A 28 28.07 9.37 -1.11
N ASN A 29 27.68 9.81 -2.32
CA ASN A 29 26.87 11.01 -2.54
C ASN A 29 25.37 10.70 -2.72
N ILE A 30 24.96 9.43 -2.66
CA ILE A 30 23.54 9.09 -2.61
C ILE A 30 23.06 9.52 -1.22
N SER A 31 22.33 10.65 -1.17
CA SER A 31 21.73 11.14 0.06
C SER A 31 20.81 10.07 0.67
N GLU A 32 20.62 10.11 1.97
CA GLU A 32 19.63 9.27 2.65
C GLU A 32 18.20 9.54 2.15
N ASP A 33 18.02 10.64 1.41
CA ASP A 33 16.78 11.07 0.73
C ASP A 33 16.48 10.34 -0.59
N THR A 34 17.16 9.24 -0.90
CA THR A 34 16.72 8.35 -2.00
C THR A 34 15.28 7.85 -1.73
N PRO A 35 14.53 7.44 -2.79
CA PRO A 35 13.06 7.13 -2.72
C PRO A 35 12.58 6.21 -1.58
N ILE A 36 13.51 5.62 -0.83
CA ILE A 36 13.22 4.87 0.40
C ILE A 36 12.60 5.77 1.49
N SER A 37 12.87 7.08 1.48
CA SER A 37 12.27 8.03 2.42
C SER A 37 10.74 8.09 2.26
N ASN A 38 10.24 7.89 1.03
CA ASN A 38 8.81 7.88 0.74
C ASN A 38 8.10 6.59 1.15
N TYR A 39 8.86 5.55 1.57
CA TYR A 39 8.31 4.34 2.19
C TYR A 39 8.04 4.57 3.68
N GLU A 40 7.58 5.74 4.06
CA GLU A 40 6.99 5.90 5.37
C GLU A 40 5.75 5.01 5.46
N LEU A 41 5.80 4.05 6.39
CA LEU A 41 4.73 3.07 6.56
C LEU A 41 3.44 3.74 7.02
N TYR A 42 3.54 4.92 7.59
CA TYR A 42 2.46 5.48 8.37
C TYR A 42 2.33 6.97 8.17
N GLU A 43 1.10 7.41 7.98
CA GLU A 43 0.73 8.80 8.18
C GLU A 43 0.83 9.17 9.67
N ASN A 44 1.02 10.45 9.95
CA ASN A 44 1.10 10.98 11.31
C ASN A 44 -0.07 10.44 12.16
N GLY A 45 0.28 9.75 13.26
CA GLY A 45 -0.69 9.19 14.21
C GLY A 45 -0.82 7.66 14.22
N PHE A 46 -0.23 6.97 13.24
CA PHE A 46 -0.20 5.51 13.26
C PHE A 46 1.07 5.03 13.99
N SER A 47 0.93 4.50 15.19
CA SER A 47 2.03 3.90 15.95
C SER A 47 1.97 2.39 15.89
N HIS A 48 3.07 1.74 15.49
CA HIS A 48 3.20 0.27 15.54
C HIS A 48 2.84 -0.35 16.89
N LYS A 49 3.12 0.38 17.95
CA LYS A 49 2.96 -0.14 19.33
C LYS A 49 1.52 -0.45 19.68
N ASP A 50 0.57 0.20 18.97
CA ASP A 50 -0.86 0.07 19.23
C ASP A 50 -1.55 -0.97 18.36
N TYR A 51 -0.81 -1.58 17.42
CA TYR A 51 -1.39 -2.49 16.44
C TYR A 51 -0.73 -3.86 16.48
N VAL A 52 -1.54 -4.88 16.34
CA VAL A 52 -1.10 -6.25 16.02
C VAL A 52 -1.18 -6.42 14.50
N PHE A 53 -0.21 -7.09 13.90
CA PHE A 53 -0.25 -7.37 12.48
C PHE A 53 -0.01 -8.86 12.17
N GLU A 54 -0.55 -9.27 11.04
CA GLU A 54 -0.31 -10.54 10.39
C GLU A 54 0.26 -10.29 9.00
N GLU A 55 1.24 -11.08 8.59
CA GLU A 55 1.86 -11.01 7.28
C GLU A 55 1.56 -12.26 6.46
N VAL A 56 1.13 -12.05 5.23
CA VAL A 56 0.88 -13.13 4.26
C VAL A 56 1.62 -12.83 2.96
N LEU A 57 2.30 -13.84 2.40
CA LEU A 57 2.94 -13.75 1.10
C LEU A 57 2.11 -14.50 0.07
N VAL A 58 1.78 -13.83 -1.04
CA VAL A 58 0.98 -14.40 -2.13
C VAL A 58 1.72 -14.25 -3.44
N ASP A 59 1.94 -15.37 -4.14
CA ASP A 59 2.56 -15.40 -5.45
C ASP A 59 1.50 -15.47 -6.56
N PHE A 60 1.64 -14.58 -7.55
CA PHE A 60 0.75 -14.47 -8.69
C PHE A 60 1.47 -14.82 -9.99
N LYS A 61 0.75 -15.48 -10.92
CA LYS A 61 1.21 -15.79 -12.28
C LYS A 61 0.73 -14.69 -13.25
N CYS A 62 1.05 -13.43 -12.95
CA CYS A 62 0.73 -12.28 -13.80
C CYS A 62 1.73 -11.16 -13.55
N ASP A 63 1.71 -10.14 -14.40
CA ASP A 63 2.49 -8.93 -14.20
C ASP A 63 2.01 -8.19 -12.95
N TRP A 64 2.96 -7.63 -12.19
CA TRP A 64 2.70 -6.93 -10.94
C TRP A 64 1.78 -5.72 -11.10
N SER A 65 1.81 -5.04 -12.25
CA SER A 65 0.95 -3.89 -12.53
C SER A 65 -0.52 -4.27 -12.53
N ARG A 66 -0.87 -5.49 -13.00
CA ARG A 66 -2.24 -5.98 -13.01
C ARG A 66 -2.79 -6.20 -11.60
N ILE A 67 -1.93 -6.59 -10.69
CA ILE A 67 -2.30 -6.76 -9.29
C ILE A 67 -2.52 -5.39 -8.64
N ILE A 68 -1.68 -4.40 -8.96
CA ILE A 68 -1.86 -3.02 -8.51
C ILE A 68 -3.19 -2.46 -9.02
N GLU A 69 -3.50 -2.60 -10.31
CA GLU A 69 -4.78 -2.19 -10.89
C GLU A 69 -5.96 -2.79 -10.13
N ASN A 70 -5.90 -4.09 -9.83
CA ASN A 70 -6.94 -4.79 -9.08
C ASN A 70 -7.10 -4.25 -7.64
N HIS A 71 -5.99 -4.00 -6.94
CA HIS A 71 -6.05 -3.47 -5.58
C HIS A 71 -6.47 -2.00 -5.50
N LEU A 72 -6.31 -1.23 -6.59
CA LEU A 72 -6.79 0.15 -6.67
C LEU A 72 -8.28 0.25 -7.03
N ASP A 73 -8.83 -0.77 -7.66
CA ASP A 73 -10.25 -0.86 -7.97
C ASP A 73 -11.05 -1.36 -6.76
N ILE A 74 -11.47 -0.44 -5.91
CA ILE A 74 -12.28 -0.79 -4.73
C ILE A 74 -13.66 -1.33 -5.11
N LEU A 75 -14.18 -0.95 -6.28
CA LEU A 75 -15.54 -1.29 -6.66
C LEU A 75 -15.68 -2.80 -6.95
N HIS A 76 -14.63 -3.44 -7.49
CA HIS A 76 -14.68 -4.88 -7.77
C HIS A 76 -14.94 -5.71 -6.50
N ILE A 77 -14.45 -5.26 -5.34
CA ILE A 77 -14.60 -5.98 -4.07
C ILE A 77 -16.06 -6.30 -3.79
N PHE A 78 -16.97 -5.38 -4.08
CA PHE A 78 -18.40 -5.56 -3.81
C PHE A 78 -19.11 -6.46 -4.80
N TRP A 79 -18.63 -6.49 -6.03
CA TRP A 79 -19.20 -7.32 -7.08
C TRP A 79 -18.62 -8.73 -7.09
N VAL A 80 -17.31 -8.85 -6.86
CA VAL A 80 -16.58 -10.12 -6.95
C VAL A 80 -16.54 -10.83 -5.61
N HIS A 81 -16.39 -10.08 -4.51
CA HIS A 81 -16.19 -10.63 -3.16
C HIS A 81 -17.34 -10.31 -2.20
N GLY A 82 -18.48 -9.87 -2.70
CA GLY A 82 -19.61 -9.40 -1.89
C GLY A 82 -20.11 -10.40 -0.84
N ASP A 83 -19.98 -11.70 -1.12
CA ASP A 83 -20.41 -12.76 -0.21
C ASP A 83 -19.37 -13.07 0.89
N THR A 84 -18.13 -12.63 0.73
CA THR A 84 -17.00 -12.88 1.65
C THR A 84 -16.66 -11.67 2.52
N ILE A 85 -17.25 -10.49 2.25
CA ILE A 85 -17.04 -9.30 3.06
C ILE A 85 -17.79 -9.45 4.38
N PRO A 86 -17.07 -9.40 5.54
CA PRO A 86 -17.71 -9.64 6.85
C PRO A 86 -18.70 -8.54 7.27
N ASP A 87 -18.62 -7.37 6.66
CA ASP A 87 -19.39 -6.19 7.02
C ASP A 87 -20.74 -6.22 6.29
N LYS A 88 -21.76 -6.75 6.96
CA LYS A 88 -23.14 -6.81 6.43
C LYS A 88 -23.77 -5.43 6.20
N ASP A 89 -23.19 -4.37 6.77
CA ASP A 89 -23.62 -2.99 6.58
C ASP A 89 -23.19 -2.43 5.21
N VAL A 90 -22.34 -3.16 4.52
CA VAL A 90 -21.99 -2.88 3.12
C VAL A 90 -23.06 -3.45 2.22
N ASN A 91 -24.26 -2.89 2.31
CA ASN A 91 -25.33 -3.21 1.37
C ASN A 91 -24.90 -2.76 -0.04
N LYS A 92 -24.98 -3.67 -1.03
CA LYS A 92 -24.67 -3.38 -2.45
C LYS A 92 -25.29 -2.06 -2.94
N ASN A 93 -26.46 -1.70 -2.40
CA ASN A 93 -27.16 -0.44 -2.73
C ASN A 93 -26.48 0.82 -2.14
N VAL A 94 -25.67 0.70 -1.08
CA VAL A 94 -24.92 1.83 -0.50
C VAL A 94 -23.70 2.16 -1.34
N LEU A 95 -23.17 1.16 -2.07
CA LEU A 95 -21.90 1.20 -2.74
C LEU A 95 -21.92 1.75 -4.17
N VAL A 96 -23.08 1.75 -4.81
CA VAL A 96 -23.23 2.20 -6.21
C VAL A 96 -23.11 3.72 -6.36
N SER A 97 -22.92 4.47 -5.28
CA SER A 97 -22.84 5.93 -5.34
C SER A 97 -21.90 6.50 -4.28
N PHE A 98 -20.63 6.13 -4.37
CA PHE A 98 -19.60 6.82 -3.61
C PHE A 98 -19.32 8.20 -4.20
N ASN A 99 -19.20 9.18 -3.31
CA ASN A 99 -18.46 10.37 -3.63
C ASN A 99 -16.97 10.02 -3.52
N GLN A 100 -16.26 10.10 -4.62
CA GLN A 100 -14.83 9.84 -4.68
C GLN A 100 -14.07 11.15 -4.80
N LYS A 101 -12.99 11.27 -4.02
CA LYS A 101 -12.00 12.33 -4.16
C LYS A 101 -10.67 11.73 -4.51
N ILE A 102 -10.00 12.25 -5.53
CA ILE A 102 -8.65 11.83 -5.92
C ILE A 102 -7.70 12.98 -5.68
N ASN A 103 -6.62 12.70 -4.93
CA ASN A 103 -5.51 13.61 -4.70
C ASN A 103 -4.27 13.05 -5.39
N ILE A 104 -3.61 13.87 -6.21
CA ILE A 104 -2.36 13.50 -6.89
C ILE A 104 -1.24 14.35 -6.29
N ASN A 105 -0.21 13.67 -5.81
CA ASN A 105 1.02 14.25 -5.27
C ASN A 105 2.22 13.61 -6.00
N PRO A 106 3.37 14.28 -6.16
CA PRO A 106 4.55 13.68 -6.80
C PRO A 106 5.00 12.35 -6.18
N SER A 107 4.75 12.14 -4.89
CA SER A 107 5.17 10.95 -4.14
C SER A 107 4.10 9.87 -4.00
N TYR A 108 2.82 10.19 -4.24
CA TYR A 108 1.71 9.25 -4.11
C TYR A 108 0.46 9.70 -4.87
N ILE A 109 -0.43 8.74 -5.10
CA ILE A 109 -1.81 8.98 -5.54
C ILE A 109 -2.73 8.44 -4.44
N GLU A 110 -3.71 9.23 -4.06
CA GLU A 110 -4.68 8.88 -3.02
C GLU A 110 -6.10 8.96 -3.55
N SER A 111 -6.89 7.95 -3.24
CA SER A 111 -8.31 7.88 -3.55
C SER A 111 -9.09 7.72 -2.26
N ILE A 112 -10.04 8.62 -2.01
CA ILE A 112 -10.86 8.65 -0.82
C ILE A 112 -12.31 8.43 -1.24
N TYR A 113 -12.96 7.45 -0.62
CA TYR A 113 -14.36 7.12 -0.84
C TYR A 113 -15.16 7.46 0.41
N TYR A 114 -16.27 8.17 0.21
CA TYR A 114 -17.16 8.63 1.28
C TYR A 114 -18.47 7.86 1.25
N TYR A 115 -19.14 7.76 2.41
CA TYR A 115 -20.48 7.23 2.44
C TYR A 115 -21.44 8.11 1.62
N LYS A 116 -22.36 7.47 0.88
CA LYS A 116 -23.37 8.20 0.10
C LYS A 116 -24.23 9.12 0.95
N ASN A 117 -24.66 8.61 2.10
CA ASN A 117 -25.58 9.30 3.00
C ASN A 117 -24.88 10.27 3.95
N ASP A 118 -23.54 10.27 3.97
CA ASP A 118 -22.72 11.16 4.78
C ASP A 118 -21.39 11.47 4.04
N PRO A 119 -21.37 12.50 3.19
CA PRO A 119 -20.20 12.85 2.42
C PRO A 119 -19.04 13.41 3.27
N THR A 120 -19.23 13.60 4.56
CA THR A 120 -18.18 14.01 5.51
C THR A 120 -17.48 12.82 6.13
N LYS A 121 -18.08 11.63 6.06
CA LYS A 121 -17.56 10.40 6.66
C LYS A 121 -16.86 9.56 5.62
N GLU A 122 -15.54 9.37 5.78
CA GLU A 122 -14.76 8.47 4.95
C GLU A 122 -15.15 7.02 5.20
N PHE A 123 -15.32 6.28 4.10
CA PHE A 123 -15.56 4.84 4.14
C PHE A 123 -14.26 4.07 4.01
N ILE A 124 -13.46 4.40 3.00
CA ILE A 124 -12.17 3.78 2.73
C ILE A 124 -11.24 4.79 2.05
N ARG A 125 -9.97 4.72 2.37
CA ARG A 125 -8.92 5.49 1.73
C ARG A 125 -7.86 4.55 1.21
N ILE A 126 -7.49 4.73 -0.05
CA ILE A 126 -6.43 3.98 -0.72
C ILE A 126 -5.34 4.94 -1.12
N LYS A 127 -4.11 4.65 -0.75
CA LYS A 127 -2.94 5.44 -1.10
C LYS A 127 -1.94 4.55 -1.84
N TYR A 128 -1.66 4.90 -3.08
CA TYR A 128 -0.63 4.25 -3.89
C TYR A 128 0.66 5.04 -3.80
N ILE A 129 1.73 4.39 -3.40
CA ILE A 129 3.08 4.93 -3.29
C ILE A 129 3.95 4.18 -4.29
N PRO A 130 4.39 4.84 -5.39
CA PRO A 130 5.27 4.21 -6.37
C PRO A 130 6.57 3.68 -5.74
N PRO A 131 7.17 2.60 -6.26
CA PRO A 131 6.69 1.87 -7.44
C PRO A 131 5.62 0.81 -7.18
N GLY A 132 5.39 0.34 -5.96
CA GLY A 132 4.56 -0.84 -5.77
C GLY A 132 3.87 -0.97 -4.41
N ARG A 133 3.79 0.08 -3.59
CA ARG A 133 3.12 0.02 -2.30
C ARG A 133 1.70 0.58 -2.36
N ILE A 134 0.76 -0.14 -1.77
CA ILE A 134 -0.60 0.34 -1.54
C ILE A 134 -0.90 0.28 -0.04
N LEU A 135 -1.47 1.37 0.48
CA LEU A 135 -2.02 1.45 1.83
C LEU A 135 -3.54 1.55 1.71
N ILE A 136 -4.25 0.72 2.47
CA ILE A 136 -5.72 0.73 2.51
C ILE A 136 -6.16 0.94 3.96
N TYR A 137 -6.84 2.06 4.21
CA TYR A 137 -7.41 2.40 5.52
C TYR A 137 -8.92 2.24 5.48
N LYS A 138 -9.50 1.69 6.53
CA LYS A 138 -10.96 1.71 6.73
C LYS A 138 -11.34 3.02 7.43
N GLY A 139 -11.83 3.99 6.66
CA GLY A 139 -12.12 5.35 7.13
C GLY A 139 -10.88 6.26 7.21
N ASP A 140 -10.98 7.32 7.99
CA ASP A 140 -9.89 8.28 8.18
C ASP A 140 -8.67 7.63 8.86
N PRO A 141 -7.44 7.80 8.34
CA PRO A 141 -6.23 7.19 8.91
C PRO A 141 -5.99 7.51 10.38
N SER A 142 -6.33 8.72 10.82
CA SER A 142 -6.12 9.16 12.20
C SER A 142 -6.96 8.39 13.22
N SER A 143 -8.09 7.86 12.78
CA SER A 143 -9.05 7.11 13.61
C SER A 143 -9.20 5.64 13.19
N SER A 144 -8.55 5.24 12.12
CA SER A 144 -8.67 3.88 11.58
C SER A 144 -8.10 2.85 12.56
N ARG A 145 -8.88 1.77 12.75
CA ARG A 145 -8.44 0.59 13.51
C ARG A 145 -7.92 -0.53 12.61
N TYR A 146 -7.89 -0.27 11.31
CA TYR A 146 -7.48 -1.23 10.30
C TYR A 146 -6.65 -0.53 9.23
N LEU A 147 -5.47 -1.09 8.99
CA LEU A 147 -4.61 -0.72 7.87
C LEU A 147 -4.15 -2.00 7.19
N GLN A 148 -4.25 -2.02 5.89
CA GLN A 148 -3.63 -3.03 5.05
C GLN A 148 -2.49 -2.39 4.25
N VAL A 149 -1.32 -2.99 4.32
CA VAL A 149 -0.15 -2.61 3.54
C VAL A 149 0.13 -3.72 2.54
N LEU A 150 0.18 -3.37 1.25
CA LEU A 150 0.44 -4.30 0.17
C LEU A 150 1.69 -3.84 -0.59
N ASP A 151 2.73 -4.65 -0.54
CA ASP A 151 3.98 -4.42 -1.27
C ASP A 151 4.05 -5.38 -2.47
N HIS A 152 4.04 -4.81 -3.67
CA HIS A 152 4.05 -5.55 -4.93
C HIS A 152 5.48 -5.67 -5.45
N ILE A 153 5.97 -6.89 -5.58
CA ILE A 153 7.34 -7.19 -5.95
C ILE A 153 7.34 -7.93 -7.29
N PRO A 154 7.89 -7.35 -8.37
CA PRO A 154 8.06 -8.08 -9.62
C PRO A 154 9.11 -9.18 -9.45
N LEU A 155 8.76 -10.40 -9.85
CA LEU A 155 9.67 -11.56 -9.85
C LEU A 155 10.22 -11.88 -11.23
N GLY A 156 9.87 -11.11 -12.26
CA GLY A 156 10.18 -11.39 -13.66
C GLY A 156 9.30 -12.49 -14.27
N ASN A 157 9.42 -12.70 -15.58
CA ASN A 157 8.70 -13.76 -16.30
C ASN A 157 7.18 -13.78 -16.04
N ASN A 158 6.55 -12.62 -16.02
CA ASN A 158 5.11 -12.46 -15.76
C ASN A 158 4.66 -13.10 -14.44
N LYS A 159 5.48 -12.90 -13.40
CA LYS A 159 5.21 -13.33 -12.02
C LYS A 159 5.43 -12.16 -11.07
N ALA A 160 4.63 -12.14 -10.03
CA ALA A 160 4.77 -11.16 -8.96
C ALA A 160 4.48 -11.79 -7.59
N ARG A 161 5.05 -11.19 -6.55
CA ARG A 161 4.73 -11.47 -5.16
C ARG A 161 4.10 -10.25 -4.52
N VAL A 162 3.07 -10.46 -3.73
CA VAL A 162 2.51 -9.43 -2.86
C VAL A 162 2.77 -9.83 -1.42
N ILE A 163 3.41 -8.93 -0.67
CA ILE A 163 3.50 -9.02 0.78
C ILE A 163 2.34 -8.22 1.34
N VAL A 164 1.43 -8.91 2.01
CA VAL A 164 0.24 -8.30 2.61
C VAL A 164 0.42 -8.27 4.11
N ARG A 165 0.37 -7.08 4.71
CA ARG A 165 0.36 -6.89 6.16
C ARG A 165 -0.97 -6.31 6.59
N HIS A 166 -1.67 -7.02 7.47
CA HIS A 166 -2.93 -6.59 8.06
C HIS A 166 -2.68 -6.09 9.48
N TYR A 167 -2.81 -4.80 9.69
CA TYR A 167 -2.68 -4.17 11.00
C TYR A 167 -4.05 -3.95 11.61
N ARG A 168 -4.23 -4.37 12.86
CA ARG A 168 -5.48 -4.19 13.62
C ARG A 168 -5.18 -3.62 15.00
N LYS A 169 -5.98 -2.65 15.41
CA LYS A 169 -6.00 -2.13 16.77
C LYS A 169 -7.14 -2.80 17.53
N PHE A 170 -6.81 -3.58 18.53
CA PHE A 170 -7.79 -4.12 19.47
C PHE A 170 -8.09 -3.07 20.55
N LEU A 171 -9.33 -3.10 21.06
CA LEU A 171 -9.78 -2.25 22.18
C LEU A 171 -9.21 -2.75 23.49
#